data_615193cafdf34bc53087498aafa60895
#
_entry.id   615193cafdf34bc53087498aafa60895
#
_cell.length_a   1.000
_cell.length_b   1.000
_cell.length_c   1.000
_cell.angle_alpha   90.00
_cell.angle_beta   90.00
_cell.angle_gamma   90.00
#
_symmetry.space_group_name_H-M   'P 1'
#
loop_
_entity.id
_entity.type
_entity.pdbx_description
1 polymer ?
#
loop_
_entity_poly.entity_id
_entity_poly.type
_entity_poly.pdbx_seq_one_letter_code
_entity_poly.pdbx_strand_id
1 'polypeptide(L)'
;NQTGEQVVDDALLFGEAVRRTLACAAGVLALDVPKNSGEGLGVEELMPSYLLAHFHEWQSGVALPFLRRAKLRIGTLFTTHATQLGRYIASNEHDFYDRLDKVDPVSEAAHYNVRTQHGIERACAQSAHVFTTVSPITAEECVALLGRKPDLITPNGLTISRFNVGHDLQTYHADFKQRIHTFTMGYFFPHQRFDLERTLYMFTSGRFEPRNKGFDL
;
A
#
# COMPACT_ATOMS: atom_id res chain seq x y z
N ASN A 1 13.12 16.81 -9.56
CA ASN A 1 11.83 16.81 -8.87
C ASN A 1 10.74 16.83 -9.93
N GLN A 2 10.01 15.71 -10.09
CA GLN A 2 8.82 15.65 -10.93
C GLN A 2 7.74 16.54 -10.32
N THR A 3 7.03 17.28 -11.16
CA THR A 3 5.83 18.00 -10.71
C THR A 3 4.71 17.00 -10.43
N GLY A 4 3.74 17.35 -9.56
CA GLY A 4 2.60 16.47 -9.27
C GLY A 4 1.79 16.10 -10.52
N GLU A 5 1.73 16.97 -11.52
CA GLU A 5 1.09 16.72 -12.81
C GLU A 5 1.83 15.66 -13.63
N GLN A 6 3.16 15.73 -13.69
CA GLN A 6 3.96 14.72 -14.39
C GLN A 6 3.80 13.32 -13.80
N VAL A 7 3.70 13.20 -12.47
CA VAL A 7 3.44 11.91 -11.80
C VAL A 7 2.09 11.33 -12.22
N VAL A 8 1.07 12.19 -12.40
CA VAL A 8 -0.25 11.75 -12.86
C VAL A 8 -0.20 11.30 -14.32
N ASP A 9 0.46 12.05 -15.20
CA ASP A 9 0.61 11.71 -16.60
C ASP A 9 1.36 10.38 -16.78
N ASP A 10 2.46 10.19 -16.06
CA ASP A 10 3.22 8.93 -16.06
C ASP A 10 2.37 7.76 -15.58
N ALA A 11 1.55 7.96 -14.53
CA ALA A 11 0.64 6.94 -14.03
C ALA A 11 -0.45 6.58 -15.05
N LEU A 12 -0.99 7.57 -15.76
CA LEU A 12 -1.99 7.35 -16.83
C LEU A 12 -1.41 6.56 -17.99
N LEU A 13 -0.20 6.88 -18.44
CA LEU A 13 0.52 6.15 -19.49
C LEU A 13 0.81 4.72 -19.07
N PHE A 14 1.28 4.52 -17.83
CA PHE A 14 1.49 3.21 -17.26
C PHE A 14 0.18 2.39 -17.19
N GLY A 15 -0.90 3.00 -16.73
CA GLY A 15 -2.22 2.36 -16.66
C GLY A 15 -2.74 1.90 -18.03
N GLU A 16 -2.53 2.69 -19.09
CA GLU A 16 -2.90 2.29 -20.45
C GLU A 16 -2.03 1.12 -20.95
N ALA A 17 -0.73 1.12 -20.66
CA ALA A 17 0.14 0.01 -20.99
C ALA A 17 -0.29 -1.28 -20.26
N VAL A 18 -0.59 -1.20 -18.97
CA VAL A 18 -1.12 -2.32 -18.17
C VAL A 18 -2.44 -2.82 -18.73
N ARG A 19 -3.37 -1.92 -19.08
CA ARG A 19 -4.65 -2.30 -19.67
C ARG A 19 -4.46 -3.08 -20.98
N ARG A 20 -3.57 -2.63 -21.87
CA ARG A 20 -3.29 -3.33 -23.14
C ARG A 20 -2.67 -4.69 -22.90
N THR A 21 -1.71 -4.80 -21.99
CA THR A 21 -1.05 -6.06 -21.63
C THR A 21 -2.06 -7.07 -21.09
N LEU A 22 -2.91 -6.65 -20.15
CA LEU A 22 -3.93 -7.51 -19.56
C LEU A 22 -5.02 -7.91 -20.58
N ALA A 23 -5.39 -7.00 -21.48
CA ALA A 23 -6.33 -7.33 -22.56
C ALA A 23 -5.75 -8.39 -23.52
N CYS A 24 -4.46 -8.26 -23.85
CA CYS A 24 -3.75 -9.25 -24.67
C CYS A 24 -3.68 -10.61 -23.94
N ALA A 25 -3.28 -10.63 -22.67
CA ALA A 25 -3.21 -11.84 -21.87
C ALA A 25 -4.58 -12.52 -21.73
N ALA A 26 -5.65 -11.77 -21.49
CA ALA A 26 -7.00 -12.29 -21.43
C ALA A 26 -7.47 -12.85 -22.78
N GLY A 27 -7.08 -12.24 -23.88
CA GLY A 27 -7.35 -12.72 -25.23
C GLY A 27 -6.63 -14.05 -25.53
N VAL A 28 -5.35 -14.16 -25.15
CA VAL A 28 -4.57 -15.40 -25.29
C VAL A 28 -5.20 -16.54 -24.48
N LEU A 29 -5.51 -16.31 -23.21
CA LEU A 29 -6.15 -17.32 -22.35
C LEU A 29 -7.52 -17.75 -22.87
N ALA A 30 -8.27 -16.87 -23.53
CA ALA A 30 -9.57 -17.19 -24.13
C ALA A 30 -9.43 -18.08 -25.39
N LEU A 31 -8.26 -18.04 -26.07
CA LEU A 31 -7.98 -18.87 -27.24
C LEU A 31 -7.58 -20.30 -26.85
N ASP A 32 -7.02 -20.50 -25.66
CA ASP A 32 -6.58 -21.80 -25.15
C ASP A 32 -7.73 -22.65 -24.59
N VAL A 33 -8.97 -22.13 -24.54
CA VAL A 33 -10.15 -22.92 -24.16
C VAL A 33 -10.51 -23.81 -25.34
N PRO A 34 -10.45 -25.15 -25.21
CA PRO A 34 -10.82 -26.07 -26.29
C PRO A 34 -12.24 -25.81 -26.76
N LYS A 35 -12.40 -25.51 -28.05
CA LYS A 35 -13.73 -25.29 -28.68
C LYS A 35 -14.51 -26.58 -28.91
N ASN A 36 -13.94 -27.76 -28.59
CA ASN A 36 -14.53 -29.04 -28.81
C ASN A 36 -14.80 -29.76 -27.49
N SER A 37 -16.01 -29.76 -27.07
CA SER A 37 -16.51 -30.83 -26.21
C SER A 37 -18.00 -31.08 -26.44
N GLY A 38 -18.29 -31.79 -27.52
CA GLY A 38 -19.55 -32.46 -27.72
C GLY A 38 -19.67 -33.78 -26.97
N GLU A 39 -18.74 -34.14 -26.09
CA GLU A 39 -18.81 -35.41 -25.33
C GLU A 39 -18.40 -35.15 -23.88
N GLY A 40 -19.30 -35.42 -22.98
CA GLY A 40 -19.35 -35.40 -21.54
C GLY A 40 -18.04 -35.44 -20.74
N LEU A 41 -17.36 -34.33 -20.68
CA LEU A 41 -16.25 -34.11 -19.73
C LEU A 41 -16.80 -33.57 -18.40
N GLY A 42 -16.28 -34.09 -17.31
CA GLY A 42 -16.73 -33.72 -15.95
C GLY A 42 -16.60 -32.23 -15.65
N VAL A 43 -17.38 -31.76 -14.70
CA VAL A 43 -17.50 -30.33 -14.31
C VAL A 43 -16.16 -29.68 -13.97
N GLU A 44 -15.11 -30.46 -13.67
CA GLU A 44 -13.77 -30.00 -13.35
C GLU A 44 -12.93 -29.51 -14.56
N GLU A 45 -13.25 -29.96 -15.78
CA GLU A 45 -12.51 -29.59 -17.00
C GLU A 45 -13.04 -28.32 -17.67
N LEU A 46 -14.12 -27.75 -17.16
CA LEU A 46 -14.78 -26.55 -17.70
C LEU A 46 -14.45 -25.27 -16.92
N MET A 47 -13.46 -25.28 -16.04
CA MET A 47 -13.03 -24.05 -15.36
C MET A 47 -12.34 -23.13 -16.38
N PRO A 48 -12.98 -22.01 -16.78
CA PRO A 48 -12.30 -21.05 -17.63
C PRO A 48 -11.08 -20.52 -16.89
N SER A 49 -9.95 -20.44 -17.59
CA SER A 49 -8.74 -19.81 -17.05
C SER A 49 -9.07 -18.37 -16.66
N TYR A 50 -9.08 -18.08 -15.36
CA TYR A 50 -9.32 -16.72 -14.86
C TYR A 50 -7.99 -16.01 -14.69
N LEU A 51 -7.88 -14.84 -15.30
CA LEU A 51 -6.81 -13.91 -15.00
C LEU A 51 -7.19 -13.09 -13.77
N LEU A 52 -6.31 -13.04 -12.76
CA LEU A 52 -6.42 -12.16 -11.63
C LEU A 52 -5.34 -11.08 -11.71
N ALA A 53 -5.73 -9.85 -11.54
CA ALA A 53 -4.82 -8.71 -11.51
C ALA A 53 -4.94 -8.01 -10.15
N HIS A 54 -3.80 -7.90 -9.44
CA HIS A 54 -3.71 -7.23 -8.15
C HIS A 54 -2.94 -5.93 -8.28
N PHE A 55 -3.55 -4.85 -7.89
CA PHE A 55 -3.04 -3.50 -7.97
C PHE A 55 -2.78 -2.96 -6.56
N HIS A 56 -1.59 -2.40 -6.35
CA HIS A 56 -1.22 -1.73 -5.11
C HIS A 56 -1.05 -0.24 -5.35
N GLU A 57 -1.71 0.56 -4.54
CA GLU A 57 -1.72 2.01 -4.60
C GLU A 57 -2.33 2.58 -5.90
N TRP A 58 -2.74 3.84 -5.85
CA TRP A 58 -3.45 4.50 -6.94
C TRP A 58 -2.66 4.53 -8.25
N GLN A 59 -1.31 4.63 -8.18
CA GLN A 59 -0.46 4.69 -9.37
C GLN A 59 -0.57 3.42 -10.23
N SER A 60 -0.62 2.25 -9.60
CA SER A 60 -0.82 1.00 -10.34
C SER A 60 -2.29 0.76 -10.66
N GLY A 61 -3.18 1.22 -9.78
CA GLY A 61 -4.63 1.02 -9.88
C GLY A 61 -5.30 1.84 -10.99
N VAL A 62 -4.64 2.83 -11.58
CA VAL A 62 -5.22 3.70 -12.59
C VAL A 62 -5.81 2.96 -13.81
N ALA A 63 -5.35 1.74 -14.09
CA ALA A 63 -5.91 0.87 -15.12
C ALA A 63 -7.31 0.33 -14.79
N LEU A 64 -7.69 0.23 -13.51
CA LEU A 64 -8.92 -0.41 -13.05
C LEU A 64 -10.21 0.14 -13.65
N PRO A 65 -10.46 1.46 -13.67
CA PRO A 65 -11.66 2.01 -14.29
C PRO A 65 -11.77 1.65 -15.78
N PHE A 66 -10.64 1.62 -16.49
CA PHE A 66 -10.59 1.27 -17.91
C PHE A 66 -10.83 -0.23 -18.15
N LEU A 67 -10.27 -1.12 -17.29
CA LEU A 67 -10.51 -2.57 -17.34
C LEU A 67 -11.98 -2.87 -17.07
N ARG A 68 -12.58 -2.20 -16.10
CA ARG A 68 -14.00 -2.33 -15.77
C ARG A 68 -14.89 -1.94 -16.95
N ARG A 69 -14.56 -0.82 -17.59
CA ARG A 69 -15.29 -0.34 -18.78
C ARG A 69 -15.15 -1.27 -19.98
N ALA A 70 -13.99 -1.89 -20.15
CA ALA A 70 -13.71 -2.82 -21.25
C ALA A 70 -14.40 -4.17 -21.09
N LYS A 71 -15.01 -4.47 -19.90
CA LYS A 71 -15.72 -5.72 -19.59
C LYS A 71 -14.90 -6.98 -19.85
N LEU A 72 -13.59 -6.91 -19.63
CA LEU A 72 -12.69 -8.04 -19.77
C LEU A 72 -12.96 -9.08 -18.65
N ARG A 73 -12.74 -10.36 -18.94
CA ARG A 73 -12.85 -11.45 -17.95
C ARG A 73 -11.60 -11.50 -17.07
N ILE A 74 -11.42 -10.47 -16.27
CA ILE A 74 -10.28 -10.30 -15.36
C ILE A 74 -10.85 -10.04 -13.97
N GLY A 75 -10.49 -10.88 -13.00
CA GLY A 75 -10.70 -10.58 -11.59
C GLY A 75 -9.72 -9.49 -11.16
N THR A 76 -10.18 -8.46 -10.46
CA THR A 76 -9.33 -7.34 -10.04
C THR A 76 -9.37 -7.15 -8.54
N LEU A 77 -8.17 -7.08 -7.94
CA LEU A 77 -7.95 -6.67 -6.55
C LEU A 77 -7.28 -5.31 -6.54
N PHE A 78 -7.70 -4.46 -5.61
CA PHE A 78 -7.03 -3.19 -5.33
C PHE A 78 -6.71 -3.11 -3.84
N THR A 79 -5.46 -2.82 -3.51
CA THR A 79 -5.01 -2.59 -2.13
C THR A 79 -4.46 -1.19 -2.00
N THR A 80 -5.05 -0.38 -1.10
CA THR A 80 -4.41 0.85 -0.63
C THR A 80 -3.76 0.61 0.73
N HIS A 81 -2.51 1.05 0.88
CA HIS A 81 -1.74 0.92 2.13
C HIS A 81 -1.89 2.15 3.03
N ALA A 82 -2.22 3.28 2.45
CA ALA A 82 -2.60 4.51 3.12
C ALA A 82 -3.32 5.38 2.11
N THR A 83 -4.44 5.98 2.49
CA THR A 83 -5.16 6.86 1.58
C THR A 83 -4.31 8.08 1.23
N GLN A 84 -4.33 8.48 -0.04
CA GLN A 84 -3.54 9.63 -0.49
C GLN A 84 -3.92 10.90 0.28
N LEU A 85 -5.21 11.18 0.40
CA LEU A 85 -5.69 12.35 1.11
C LEU A 85 -5.43 12.26 2.62
N GLY A 86 -5.71 11.10 3.25
CA GLY A 86 -5.49 10.89 4.68
C GLY A 86 -4.04 11.12 5.09
N ARG A 87 -3.09 10.72 4.24
CA ARG A 87 -1.65 10.97 4.47
C ARG A 87 -1.34 12.47 4.56
N TYR A 88 -1.94 13.31 3.71
CA TYR A 88 -1.74 14.75 3.74
C TYR A 88 -2.38 15.38 4.97
N ILE A 89 -3.61 15.00 5.29
CA ILE A 89 -4.29 15.53 6.47
C ILE A 89 -3.53 15.13 7.75
N ALA A 90 -3.24 13.86 7.95
CA ALA A 90 -2.52 13.35 9.12
C ALA A 90 -1.13 13.98 9.32
N SER A 91 -0.44 14.34 8.22
CA SER A 91 0.86 15.03 8.30
C SER A 91 0.74 16.48 8.80
N ASN A 92 -0.41 17.09 8.69
CA ASN A 92 -0.62 18.51 9.01
C ASN A 92 -1.53 18.75 10.22
N GLU A 93 -2.38 17.80 10.57
CA GLU A 93 -3.40 17.94 11.61
C GLU A 93 -3.31 16.84 12.65
N HIS A 94 -3.31 17.19 13.94
CA HIS A 94 -3.22 16.23 15.05
C HIS A 94 -4.56 15.55 15.35
N ASP A 95 -5.67 16.22 15.09
CA ASP A 95 -7.04 15.78 15.39
C ASP A 95 -7.75 15.11 14.22
N PHE A 96 -7.01 14.73 13.18
CA PHE A 96 -7.57 14.16 11.95
C PHE A 96 -8.52 12.99 12.22
N TYR A 97 -8.09 12.04 13.06
CA TYR A 97 -8.89 10.85 13.34
C TYR A 97 -10.10 11.14 14.23
N ASP A 98 -10.02 12.16 15.07
CA ASP A 98 -11.15 12.58 15.93
C ASP A 98 -12.28 13.23 15.13
N ARG A 99 -11.97 13.75 13.95
CA ARG A 99 -12.94 14.41 13.06
C ARG A 99 -13.15 13.70 11.73
N LEU A 100 -12.64 12.48 11.56
CA LEU A 100 -12.64 11.75 10.30
C LEU A 100 -14.05 11.61 9.70
N ASP A 101 -15.08 11.44 10.52
CA ASP A 101 -16.49 11.35 10.16
C ASP A 101 -17.07 12.66 9.60
N LYS A 102 -16.40 13.80 9.86
CA LYS A 102 -16.82 15.15 9.43
C LYS A 102 -16.00 15.70 8.27
N VAL A 103 -15.02 14.96 7.81
CA VAL A 103 -14.15 15.38 6.70
C VAL A 103 -14.95 15.42 5.40
N ASP A 104 -14.92 16.55 4.70
CA ASP A 104 -15.36 16.62 3.29
C ASP A 104 -14.17 16.31 2.37
N PRO A 105 -14.13 15.11 1.75
CA PRO A 105 -12.98 14.70 0.96
C PRO A 105 -12.71 15.61 -0.25
N VAL A 106 -13.75 16.22 -0.81
CA VAL A 106 -13.62 17.07 -2.00
C VAL A 106 -12.94 18.39 -1.64
N SER A 107 -13.38 19.01 -0.56
CA SER A 107 -12.82 20.24 -0.03
C SER A 107 -11.36 20.05 0.42
N GLU A 108 -11.10 19.01 1.20
CA GLU A 108 -9.76 18.72 1.70
C GLU A 108 -8.78 18.34 0.57
N ALA A 109 -9.22 17.55 -0.42
CA ALA A 109 -8.39 17.25 -1.57
C ALA A 109 -8.03 18.50 -2.40
N ALA A 110 -8.91 19.50 -2.37
CA ALA A 110 -8.64 20.81 -2.95
C ALA A 110 -7.61 21.59 -2.12
N HIS A 111 -7.82 21.64 -0.81
CA HIS A 111 -6.94 22.35 0.12
C HIS A 111 -5.50 21.85 0.02
N TYR A 112 -5.31 20.54 -0.01
CA TYR A 112 -3.98 19.93 -0.13
C TYR A 112 -3.46 19.79 -1.56
N ASN A 113 -4.20 20.29 -2.57
CA ASN A 113 -3.84 20.19 -3.98
C ASN A 113 -3.59 18.75 -4.49
N VAL A 114 -4.43 17.81 -4.03
CA VAL A 114 -4.37 16.38 -4.39
C VAL A 114 -5.66 15.86 -5.02
N ARG A 115 -6.49 16.74 -5.60
CA ARG A 115 -7.79 16.38 -6.19
C ARG A 115 -7.68 15.25 -7.20
N THR A 116 -6.69 15.31 -8.07
CA THR A 116 -6.51 14.33 -9.15
C THR A 116 -6.12 12.98 -8.59
N GLN A 117 -5.10 12.92 -7.71
CA GLN A 117 -4.63 11.69 -7.10
C GLN A 117 -5.72 11.03 -6.25
N HIS A 118 -6.40 11.82 -5.41
CA HIS A 118 -7.53 11.37 -4.63
C HIS A 118 -8.68 10.85 -5.51
N GLY A 119 -9.01 11.56 -6.59
CA GLY A 119 -10.05 11.16 -7.55
C GLY A 119 -9.72 9.82 -8.23
N ILE A 120 -8.46 9.63 -8.63
CA ILE A 120 -7.98 8.36 -9.20
C ILE A 120 -8.06 7.24 -8.16
N GLU A 121 -7.55 7.46 -6.93
CA GLU A 121 -7.60 6.46 -5.86
C GLU A 121 -9.03 6.02 -5.56
N ARG A 122 -9.95 6.99 -5.45
CA ARG A 122 -11.37 6.72 -5.28
C ARG A 122 -11.95 5.91 -6.45
N ALA A 123 -11.61 6.26 -7.68
CA ALA A 123 -12.04 5.52 -8.86
C ALA A 123 -11.50 4.09 -8.87
N CYS A 124 -10.25 3.87 -8.45
CA CYS A 124 -9.64 2.55 -8.30
C CYS A 124 -10.41 1.73 -7.26
N ALA A 125 -10.63 2.28 -6.07
CA ALA A 125 -11.39 1.63 -5.02
C ALA A 125 -12.80 1.22 -5.49
N GLN A 126 -13.51 2.12 -6.19
CA GLN A 126 -14.87 1.85 -6.68
C GLN A 126 -14.91 0.85 -7.84
N SER A 127 -13.84 0.72 -8.62
CA SER A 127 -13.80 -0.10 -9.84
C SER A 127 -13.34 -1.53 -9.59
N ALA A 128 -12.57 -1.81 -8.53
CA ALA A 128 -12.06 -3.13 -8.22
C ALA A 128 -13.19 -4.10 -7.84
N HIS A 129 -13.04 -5.38 -8.21
CA HIS A 129 -13.95 -6.44 -7.75
C HIS A 129 -13.78 -6.65 -6.25
N VAL A 130 -12.55 -6.72 -5.77
CA VAL A 130 -12.21 -6.80 -4.35
C VAL A 130 -11.32 -5.61 -3.99
N PHE A 131 -11.71 -4.91 -2.92
CA PHE A 131 -10.96 -3.78 -2.38
C PHE A 131 -10.42 -4.16 -1.00
N THR A 132 -9.13 -3.98 -0.78
CA THR A 132 -8.46 -4.32 0.49
C THR A 132 -7.62 -3.18 1.01
N THR A 133 -7.36 -3.22 2.30
CA THR A 133 -6.40 -2.33 2.97
C THR A 133 -5.62 -3.10 4.05
N VAL A 134 -4.64 -2.44 4.68
CA VAL A 134 -3.67 -3.11 5.54
C VAL A 134 -3.95 -2.98 7.04
N SER A 135 -4.89 -2.12 7.45
CA SER A 135 -5.21 -1.92 8.87
C SER A 135 -6.64 -1.44 9.09
N PRO A 136 -7.20 -1.64 10.30
CA PRO A 136 -8.53 -1.12 10.65
C PRO A 136 -8.64 0.40 10.49
N ILE A 137 -7.62 1.16 10.93
CA ILE A 137 -7.63 2.61 10.84
C ILE A 137 -7.64 3.09 9.38
N THR A 138 -6.86 2.44 8.50
CA THR A 138 -6.90 2.74 7.07
C THR A 138 -8.26 2.35 6.47
N ALA A 139 -8.94 1.33 7.00
CA ALA A 139 -10.29 0.99 6.54
C ALA A 139 -11.32 2.09 6.89
N GLU A 140 -11.19 2.73 8.05
CA GLU A 140 -12.01 3.88 8.41
C GLU A 140 -11.74 5.07 7.49
N GLU A 141 -10.46 5.37 7.18
CA GLU A 141 -10.11 6.36 6.16
C GLU A 141 -10.73 6.05 4.80
N CYS A 142 -10.68 4.79 4.36
CA CYS A 142 -11.28 4.39 3.08
C CYS A 142 -12.78 4.67 3.03
N VAL A 143 -13.50 4.40 4.12
CA VAL A 143 -14.92 4.71 4.19
C VAL A 143 -15.16 6.21 4.09
N ALA A 144 -14.46 7.01 4.90
CA ALA A 144 -14.66 8.45 4.97
C ALA A 144 -14.19 9.16 3.69
N LEU A 145 -12.99 8.81 3.18
CA LEU A 145 -12.34 9.57 2.11
C LEU A 145 -12.62 8.99 0.72
N LEU A 146 -12.69 7.67 0.56
CA LEU A 146 -12.92 7.03 -0.75
C LEU A 146 -14.37 6.62 -0.97
N GLY A 147 -15.21 6.64 0.07
CA GLY A 147 -16.62 6.30 0.02
C GLY A 147 -16.88 4.81 -0.28
N ARG A 148 -15.91 3.93 0.03
CA ARG A 148 -16.06 2.49 -0.05
C ARG A 148 -15.39 1.80 1.14
N LYS A 149 -16.13 0.94 1.82
CA LYS A 149 -15.56 0.06 2.84
C LYS A 149 -14.73 -1.03 2.16
N PRO A 150 -13.49 -1.30 2.62
CA PRO A 150 -12.72 -2.44 2.15
C PRO A 150 -13.43 -3.76 2.44
N ASP A 151 -13.34 -4.70 1.50
CA ASP A 151 -13.92 -6.03 1.63
C ASP A 151 -13.14 -6.89 2.62
N LEU A 152 -11.80 -6.69 2.68
CA LEU A 152 -10.88 -7.40 3.57
C LEU A 152 -9.80 -6.45 4.09
N ILE A 153 -9.33 -6.73 5.30
CA ILE A 153 -8.12 -6.13 5.86
C ILE A 153 -7.00 -7.18 5.78
N THR A 154 -5.95 -6.87 5.04
CA THR A 154 -4.81 -7.74 4.78
C THR A 154 -3.54 -7.11 5.36
N PRO A 155 -3.24 -7.30 6.65
CA PRO A 155 -2.07 -6.70 7.29
C PRO A 155 -0.76 -7.10 6.59
N ASN A 156 0.21 -6.18 6.61
CA ASN A 156 1.54 -6.49 6.08
C ASN A 156 2.16 -7.66 6.82
N GLY A 157 2.73 -8.59 6.06
CA GLY A 157 3.36 -9.78 6.61
C GLY A 157 4.76 -9.49 7.18
N LEU A 158 5.15 -10.30 8.16
CA LEU A 158 6.49 -10.34 8.71
C LEU A 158 7.04 -11.75 8.60
N THR A 159 8.27 -11.89 8.10
CA THR A 159 8.96 -13.18 8.07
C THR A 159 9.46 -13.52 9.48
N ILE A 160 8.66 -14.25 10.24
CA ILE A 160 8.93 -14.58 11.66
C ILE A 160 10.26 -15.31 11.81
N SER A 161 10.60 -16.24 10.91
CA SER A 161 11.86 -17.00 10.96
C SER A 161 13.10 -16.10 10.91
N ARG A 162 13.01 -14.93 10.30
CA ARG A 162 14.12 -13.95 10.25
C ARG A 162 14.39 -13.31 11.61
N PHE A 163 13.38 -13.27 12.48
CA PHE A 163 13.45 -12.63 13.79
C PHE A 163 13.48 -13.66 14.94
N ASN A 164 13.30 -14.95 14.63
CA ASN A 164 13.36 -16.01 15.62
C ASN A 164 14.81 -16.47 15.80
N VAL A 165 15.53 -15.78 16.65
CA VAL A 165 16.95 -16.08 16.96
C VAL A 165 17.13 -17.08 18.11
N GLY A 166 16.03 -17.52 18.73
CA GLY A 166 16.05 -18.56 19.77
C GLY A 166 17.07 -18.33 20.87
N HIS A 167 17.92 -19.33 21.11
CA HIS A 167 18.97 -19.29 22.12
C HIS A 167 20.10 -18.29 21.84
N ASP A 168 20.28 -17.88 20.57
CA ASP A 168 21.34 -16.96 20.17
C ASP A 168 21.00 -15.49 20.49
N LEU A 169 19.75 -15.22 20.94
CA LEU A 169 19.30 -13.86 21.21
C LEU A 169 20.22 -13.08 22.15
N GLN A 170 20.66 -13.72 23.25
CA GLN A 170 21.52 -13.06 24.22
C GLN A 170 22.92 -12.77 23.67
N THR A 171 23.47 -13.69 22.89
CA THR A 171 24.76 -13.52 22.23
C THR A 171 24.70 -12.38 21.22
N TYR A 172 23.70 -12.40 20.34
CA TYR A 172 23.50 -11.30 19.39
C TYR A 172 23.23 -9.97 20.07
N HIS A 173 22.46 -9.96 21.15
CA HIS A 173 22.21 -8.75 21.91
C HIS A 173 23.52 -8.15 22.47
N ALA A 174 24.37 -8.98 23.07
CA ALA A 174 25.66 -8.54 23.61
C ALA A 174 26.58 -7.98 22.50
N ASP A 175 26.72 -8.72 21.40
CA ASP A 175 27.57 -8.34 20.26
C ASP A 175 27.10 -7.04 19.60
N PHE A 176 25.80 -6.92 19.34
CA PHE A 176 25.24 -5.71 18.74
C PHE A 176 25.25 -4.52 19.68
N LYS A 177 25.01 -4.73 20.99
CA LYS A 177 25.14 -3.68 21.99
C LYS A 177 26.58 -3.15 22.02
N GLN A 178 27.59 -4.01 21.94
CA GLN A 178 28.98 -3.60 21.90
C GLN A 178 29.31 -2.75 20.65
N ARG A 179 28.73 -3.09 19.50
CA ARG A 179 28.87 -2.27 18.27
C ARG A 179 28.24 -0.88 18.44
N ILE A 180 27.05 -0.83 19.05
CA ILE A 180 26.38 0.45 19.37
C ILE A 180 27.25 1.28 20.33
N HIS A 181 27.83 0.65 21.38
CA HIS A 181 28.75 1.34 22.30
C HIS A 181 29.97 1.92 21.57
N THR A 182 30.59 1.15 20.68
CA THR A 182 31.74 1.61 19.89
C THR A 182 31.37 2.83 19.02
N PHE A 183 30.24 2.74 18.33
CA PHE A 183 29.74 3.87 17.55
C PHE A 183 29.46 5.11 18.44
N THR A 184 28.79 4.90 19.58
CA THR A 184 28.43 5.96 20.52
C THR A 184 29.67 6.63 21.09
N MET A 185 30.68 5.87 21.48
CA MET A 185 31.95 6.40 21.96
C MET A 185 32.66 7.25 20.89
N GLY A 186 32.72 6.76 19.67
CA GLY A 186 33.38 7.49 18.58
C GLY A 186 32.66 8.79 18.18
N TYR A 187 31.33 8.77 18.21
CA TYR A 187 30.54 9.89 17.68
C TYR A 187 30.13 10.91 18.74
N PHE A 188 29.74 10.47 19.94
CA PHE A 188 29.19 11.37 20.96
C PHE A 188 30.19 11.77 22.05
N PHE A 189 31.10 10.88 22.46
CA PHE A 189 32.01 11.16 23.59
C PHE A 189 32.98 12.30 23.38
N PRO A 190 33.35 12.73 22.17
CA PRO A 190 34.09 13.99 22.01
C PRO A 190 33.33 15.21 22.56
N HIS A 191 32.00 15.13 22.62
CA HIS A 191 31.16 16.25 23.03
C HIS A 191 30.43 16.00 24.37
N GLN A 192 30.01 14.77 24.62
CA GLN A 192 29.21 14.41 25.79
C GLN A 192 29.51 12.98 26.26
N ARG A 193 29.79 12.80 27.55
CA ARG A 193 30.01 11.48 28.15
C ARG A 193 28.83 11.06 29.00
N PHE A 194 28.47 9.78 28.91
CA PHE A 194 27.47 9.14 29.73
C PHE A 194 27.82 7.66 29.96
N ASP A 195 27.16 7.03 30.96
CA ASP A 195 27.38 5.64 31.31
C ASP A 195 26.68 4.73 30.28
N LEU A 196 27.48 4.06 29.43
CA LEU A 196 26.97 3.19 28.37
C LEU A 196 26.23 1.97 28.91
N GLU A 197 26.64 1.42 30.06
CA GLU A 197 26.01 0.25 30.63
C GLU A 197 24.62 0.55 31.20
N ARG A 198 24.39 1.78 31.63
CA ARG A 198 23.11 2.25 32.16
C ARG A 198 22.27 2.99 31.14
N THR A 199 22.74 3.06 29.88
CA THR A 199 22.03 3.75 28.81
C THR A 199 21.07 2.81 28.09
N LEU A 200 19.81 3.21 28.01
CA LEU A 200 18.82 2.57 27.18
C LEU A 200 18.85 3.21 25.77
N TYR A 201 19.12 2.37 24.77
CA TYR A 201 19.08 2.79 23.37
C TYR A 201 17.70 2.56 22.78
N MET A 202 17.10 3.63 22.29
CA MET A 202 15.87 3.58 21.52
C MET A 202 16.14 4.14 20.13
N PHE A 203 15.55 3.53 19.11
CA PHE A 203 15.69 4.01 17.75
C PHE A 203 14.36 3.92 17.00
N THR A 204 14.22 4.78 16.03
CA THR A 204 13.14 4.72 15.05
C THR A 204 13.73 4.76 13.65
N SER A 205 13.08 4.15 12.69
CA SER A 205 13.52 4.09 11.31
C SER A 205 12.35 4.34 10.37
N GLY A 206 12.53 5.26 9.43
CA GLY A 206 11.50 5.60 8.45
C GLY A 206 11.88 6.82 7.64
N ARG A 207 10.99 7.21 6.72
CA ARG A 207 11.11 8.50 6.06
C ARG A 207 10.92 9.60 7.09
N PHE A 208 11.59 10.74 6.88
CA PHE A 208 11.43 11.90 7.77
C PHE A 208 10.05 12.56 7.53
N GLU A 209 9.06 11.99 8.18
CA GLU A 209 7.67 12.46 8.25
C GLU A 209 7.33 12.55 9.73
N PRO A 210 7.64 13.66 10.42
CA PRO A 210 7.63 13.73 11.89
C PRO A 210 6.36 13.16 12.50
N ARG A 211 5.20 13.66 12.12
CA ARG A 211 3.91 13.23 12.68
C ARG A 211 3.54 11.80 12.30
N ASN A 212 3.66 11.45 11.01
CA ASN A 212 3.27 10.12 10.52
C ASN A 212 4.18 9.00 11.04
N LYS A 213 5.37 9.33 11.53
CA LYS A 213 6.37 8.37 12.03
C LYS A 213 6.69 8.54 13.51
N GLY A 214 6.02 9.48 14.19
CA GLY A 214 6.20 9.71 15.63
C GLY A 214 7.57 10.29 16.00
N PHE A 215 8.20 11.05 15.10
CA PHE A 215 9.47 11.74 15.44
C PHE A 215 9.25 12.98 16.31
N ASP A 216 8.02 13.44 16.43
CA ASP A 216 7.58 14.56 17.24
C ASP A 216 7.07 14.15 18.64
N LEU A 217 7.02 12.85 18.93
CA LEU A 217 6.68 12.27 20.23
C LEU A 217 7.92 12.11 21.12
#